data_099589a72b8a27ad42c67f45d97e7d55
#
_entry.id   099589a72b8a27ad42c67f45d97e7d55
#
_cell.length_a   1.000
_cell.length_b   1.000
_cell.length_c   1.000
_cell.angle_alpha   90.00
_cell.angle_beta   90.00
_cell.angle_gamma   90.00
#
_symmetry.space_group_name_H-M   'P 1'
#
loop_
_entity.id
_entity.type
_entity.pdbx_description
1 polymer ?
#
loop_
_entity_poly.entity_id
_entity_poly.type
_entity_poly.pdbx_seq_one_letter_code
_entity_poly.pdbx_strand_id
1 'polypeptide(L)'
;DNKEELIDAIDDAIRYDKKIIVEKLIKNLVEVNISVVGNYETQSLSAIEKVMATKDILTYQDKYLGSGKTKGKLKTPVKSQGMASTTREIPAKIKDEAREKVEQMAKDAFKALGCSGVVRIDFLIDEKKGDVYVNEVNSIPGSLSFYLWDVVGKDYTTLLDEVINIGIRDYKKRI
;
A
#
# COMPACT_ATOMS: atom_id res chain seq x y z
N ASP A 1 -20.40 -16.01 6.14
CA ASP A 1 -19.65 -16.56 7.30
C ASP A 1 -20.09 -18.01 7.63
N ASN A 2 -20.35 -18.84 6.62
CA ASN A 2 -20.69 -20.26 6.77
C ASN A 2 -19.91 -21.09 5.74
N LYS A 3 -20.01 -22.43 5.85
CA LYS A 3 -19.28 -23.37 5.00
C LYS A 3 -19.73 -23.30 3.54
N GLU A 4 -20.99 -23.03 3.29
CA GLU A 4 -21.55 -22.96 1.93
C GLU A 4 -21.00 -21.74 1.19
N GLU A 5 -21.02 -20.57 1.81
CA GLU A 5 -20.41 -19.34 1.25
C GLU A 5 -18.92 -19.50 0.98
N LEU A 6 -18.19 -20.24 1.82
CA LEU A 6 -16.78 -20.53 1.59
C LEU A 6 -16.57 -21.41 0.36
N ILE A 7 -17.40 -22.44 0.18
CA ILE A 7 -17.32 -23.33 -0.99
C ILE A 7 -17.61 -22.53 -2.26
N ASP A 8 -18.68 -21.74 -2.28
CA ASP A 8 -19.05 -20.91 -3.42
C ASP A 8 -17.93 -19.93 -3.78
N ALA A 9 -17.31 -19.29 -2.77
CA ALA A 9 -16.18 -18.38 -2.99
C ALA A 9 -14.93 -19.08 -3.54
N ILE A 10 -14.66 -20.33 -3.11
CA ILE A 10 -13.56 -21.14 -3.64
C ILE A 10 -13.86 -21.53 -5.09
N ASP A 11 -15.08 -21.97 -5.39
CA ASP A 11 -15.50 -22.36 -6.73
C ASP A 11 -15.45 -21.19 -7.72
N ASP A 12 -15.71 -19.98 -7.26
CA ASP A 12 -15.52 -18.78 -8.07
C ASP A 12 -14.05 -18.44 -8.26
N ALA A 13 -13.25 -18.48 -7.22
CA ALA A 13 -11.83 -18.12 -7.27
C ALA A 13 -11.00 -19.07 -8.15
N ILE A 14 -11.31 -20.39 -8.15
CA ILE A 14 -10.57 -21.41 -8.93
C ILE A 14 -10.74 -21.22 -10.45
N ARG A 15 -11.72 -20.44 -10.89
CA ARG A 15 -11.89 -20.09 -12.31
C ARG A 15 -10.81 -19.14 -12.82
N TYR A 16 -10.16 -18.41 -11.92
CA TYR A 16 -9.13 -17.41 -12.23
C TYR A 16 -7.72 -17.92 -12.02
N ASP A 17 -7.48 -18.74 -10.97
CA ASP A 17 -6.16 -19.33 -10.71
C ASP A 17 -6.30 -20.68 -10.02
N LYS A 18 -5.28 -21.54 -10.20
CA LYS A 18 -5.18 -22.85 -9.52
C LYS A 18 -4.79 -22.73 -8.04
N LYS A 19 -4.17 -21.60 -7.66
CA LYS A 19 -3.81 -21.28 -6.28
C LYS A 19 -4.80 -20.28 -5.71
N ILE A 20 -5.40 -20.62 -4.59
CA ILE A 20 -6.35 -19.78 -3.88
C ILE A 20 -5.77 -19.48 -2.50
N ILE A 21 -5.79 -18.21 -2.12
CA ILE A 21 -5.42 -17.77 -0.77
C ILE A 21 -6.72 -17.63 0.03
N VAL A 22 -6.74 -18.26 1.21
CA VAL A 22 -7.82 -18.10 2.19
C VAL A 22 -7.24 -17.44 3.41
N GLU A 23 -7.70 -16.23 3.71
CA GLU A 23 -7.18 -15.39 4.78
C GLU A 23 -8.25 -15.08 5.83
N LYS A 24 -7.78 -14.71 7.02
CA LYS A 24 -8.66 -14.28 8.09
C LYS A 24 -9.32 -12.94 7.76
N LEU A 25 -10.64 -12.90 7.80
CA LEU A 25 -11.39 -11.65 7.66
C LEU A 25 -11.20 -10.73 8.88
N ILE A 26 -10.79 -9.49 8.63
CA ILE A 26 -10.71 -8.45 9.66
C ILE A 26 -12.00 -7.66 9.66
N LYS A 27 -12.80 -7.78 10.74
CA LYS A 27 -14.15 -7.21 10.79
C LYS A 27 -14.20 -5.69 10.96
N ASN A 28 -13.24 -5.11 11.69
CA ASN A 28 -13.17 -3.67 11.92
C ASN A 28 -11.94 -3.09 11.20
N LEU A 29 -11.96 -3.31 9.89
CA LEU A 29 -10.81 -3.02 9.03
C LEU A 29 -10.57 -1.53 8.87
N VAL A 30 -9.35 -1.12 9.14
CA VAL A 30 -8.75 0.14 8.70
C VAL A 30 -7.53 -0.20 7.85
N GLU A 31 -7.52 0.27 6.62
CA GLU A 31 -6.39 0.13 5.72
C GLU A 31 -5.50 1.36 5.80
N VAL A 32 -4.21 1.14 6.03
CA VAL A 32 -3.20 2.19 6.01
C VAL A 32 -1.99 1.76 5.20
N ASN A 33 -1.26 2.73 4.68
CA ASN A 33 0.03 2.45 4.05
C ASN A 33 1.08 3.46 4.48
N ILE A 34 2.34 3.06 4.37
CA ILE A 34 3.52 3.87 4.67
C ILE A 34 4.61 3.55 3.66
N SER A 35 5.37 4.56 3.26
CA SER A 35 6.55 4.35 2.42
C SER A 35 7.81 4.30 3.26
N VAL A 36 8.73 3.41 2.87
CA VAL A 36 10.06 3.28 3.47
C VAL A 36 11.09 3.54 2.39
N VAL A 37 12.08 4.37 2.68
CA VAL A 37 13.26 4.58 1.83
C VAL A 37 14.52 4.26 2.61
N GLY A 38 15.45 3.53 2.00
CA GLY A 38 16.70 3.16 2.64
C GLY A 38 17.31 1.87 2.11
N ASN A 39 18.09 1.25 2.95
CA ASN A 39 18.67 -0.07 2.75
C ASN A 39 18.63 -0.85 4.08
N TYR A 40 19.33 -2.00 4.15
CA TYR A 40 19.36 -2.81 5.36
C TYR A 40 19.87 -2.04 6.59
N GLU A 41 20.83 -1.12 6.42
CA GLU A 41 21.48 -0.40 7.52
C GLU A 41 20.62 0.76 8.04
N THR A 42 20.00 1.51 7.12
CA THR A 42 19.25 2.73 7.44
C THR A 42 17.91 2.76 6.71
N GLN A 43 16.84 3.10 7.42
CA GLN A 43 15.49 3.26 6.89
C GLN A 43 14.88 4.56 7.40
N SER A 44 14.33 5.34 6.48
CA SER A 44 13.46 6.48 6.78
C SER A 44 12.02 6.14 6.46
N LEU A 45 11.09 6.69 7.20
CA LEU A 45 9.64 6.49 7.05
C LEU A 45 8.97 7.75 6.54
N SER A 46 7.98 7.60 5.68
CA SER A 46 7.09 8.67 5.25
C SER A 46 5.97 8.91 6.27
N ALA A 47 5.06 9.84 5.97
CA ALA A 47 3.77 9.88 6.64
C ALA A 47 2.95 8.62 6.36
N ILE A 48 2.09 8.23 7.33
CA ILE A 48 1.11 7.16 7.13
C ILE A 48 -0.12 7.74 6.43
N GLU A 49 -0.62 7.05 5.42
CA GLU A 49 -1.88 7.30 4.75
C GLU A 49 -2.95 6.33 5.24
N LYS A 50 -4.13 6.84 5.55
CA LYS A 50 -5.35 6.03 5.73
C LYS A 50 -6.17 6.09 4.45
N VAL A 51 -6.47 4.91 3.90
CA VAL A 51 -7.36 4.79 2.75
C VAL A 51 -8.80 4.83 3.27
N MET A 52 -9.55 5.85 2.85
CA MET A 52 -10.97 5.95 3.21
C MET A 52 -11.76 5.09 2.24
N ALA A 53 -12.22 3.92 2.69
CA ALA A 53 -13.11 3.09 1.89
C ALA A 53 -14.41 3.87 1.62
N THR A 54 -14.73 4.16 0.37
CA THR A 54 -16.09 4.39 -0.06
C THR A 54 -16.86 3.11 0.26
N LYS A 55 -18.08 3.22 0.79
CA LYS A 55 -18.90 2.19 1.46
C LYS A 55 -19.08 0.84 0.76
N ASP A 56 -18.53 0.66 -0.42
CA ASP A 56 -18.55 -0.60 -1.16
C ASP A 56 -17.12 -1.11 -1.29
N ILE A 57 -16.92 -2.38 -0.99
CA ILE A 57 -15.69 -3.10 -1.26
C ILE A 57 -15.24 -2.73 -2.67
N LEU A 58 -14.11 -2.03 -2.78
CA LEU A 58 -13.50 -1.74 -4.07
C LEU A 58 -13.19 -3.09 -4.72
N THR A 59 -14.07 -3.54 -5.60
CA THR A 59 -13.83 -4.74 -6.40
C THR A 59 -12.58 -4.51 -7.24
N TYR A 60 -11.95 -5.58 -7.70
CA TYR A 60 -10.83 -5.50 -8.65
C TYR A 60 -11.18 -4.62 -9.86
N GLN A 61 -12.45 -4.62 -10.27
CA GLN A 61 -12.97 -3.75 -11.33
C GLN A 61 -12.88 -2.27 -11.00
N ASP A 62 -13.11 -1.89 -9.74
CA ASP A 62 -13.02 -0.49 -9.30
C ASP A 62 -11.56 -0.04 -9.14
N LYS A 63 -10.68 -0.95 -8.73
CA LYS A 63 -9.24 -0.65 -8.56
C LYS A 63 -8.48 -0.52 -9.89
N TYR A 64 -8.84 -1.31 -10.91
CA TYR A 64 -8.02 -1.44 -12.13
C TYR A 64 -8.76 -1.16 -13.46
N LEU A 65 -10.08 -1.26 -13.51
CA LEU A 65 -10.83 -1.14 -14.75
C LEU A 65 -11.65 0.16 -14.89
N GLY A 66 -11.69 1.01 -13.87
CA GLY A 66 -12.42 2.29 -13.85
C GLY A 66 -13.82 2.17 -14.49
N SER A 67 -14.90 2.37 -13.76
CA SER A 67 -16.27 2.17 -14.23
C SER A 67 -16.54 2.87 -15.57
N GLY A 68 -16.40 2.12 -16.65
CA GLY A 68 -16.78 2.52 -18.01
C GLY A 68 -18.28 2.47 -18.21
N LYS A 69 -19.04 3.40 -17.65
CA LYS A 69 -20.42 3.70 -18.08
C LYS A 69 -20.72 5.18 -18.04
N THR A 70 -20.23 5.91 -19.03
CA THR A 70 -20.96 7.08 -19.54
C THR A 70 -20.75 7.20 -21.05
N LYS A 71 -21.83 6.97 -21.78
CA LYS A 71 -21.93 7.27 -23.21
C LYS A 71 -21.77 8.77 -23.42
N GLY A 72 -20.85 9.16 -24.29
CA GLY A 72 -20.89 10.42 -25.02
C GLY A 72 -20.04 11.54 -24.47
N LYS A 73 -18.85 11.66 -25.02
CA LYS A 73 -18.13 12.80 -25.58
C LYS A 73 -16.63 12.55 -25.53
N LEU A 74 -15.98 12.60 -26.69
CA LEU A 74 -14.52 12.62 -26.79
C LEU A 74 -13.95 13.64 -25.79
N LYS A 75 -13.21 13.20 -24.82
CA LYS A 75 -12.33 14.04 -24.00
C LYS A 75 -10.96 13.38 -23.95
N THR A 76 -9.97 14.22 -24.22
CA THR A 76 -8.52 14.04 -24.12
C THR A 76 -8.06 12.96 -23.15
N PRO A 77 -6.90 12.29 -23.40
CA PRO A 77 -6.38 11.23 -22.56
C PRO A 77 -6.16 11.76 -21.15
N VAL A 78 -7.00 11.31 -20.24
CA VAL A 78 -6.90 11.68 -18.80
C VAL A 78 -5.78 10.86 -18.20
N LYS A 79 -4.74 11.55 -17.77
CA LYS A 79 -3.67 11.05 -16.92
C LYS A 79 -4.24 10.15 -15.82
N SER A 80 -3.68 8.96 -15.67
CA SER A 80 -3.77 7.98 -14.57
C SER A 80 -4.83 8.28 -13.49
N GLN A 81 -6.10 7.99 -13.77
CA GLN A 81 -7.22 8.14 -12.83
C GLN A 81 -7.40 6.95 -11.87
N GLY A 82 -6.52 5.96 -11.88
CA GLY A 82 -6.65 4.78 -11.04
C GLY A 82 -6.59 5.03 -9.54
N MET A 83 -6.17 6.22 -9.08
CA MET A 83 -6.04 6.57 -7.65
C MET A 83 -6.80 7.84 -7.25
N ALA A 84 -7.56 8.47 -8.14
CA ALA A 84 -8.21 9.77 -7.89
C ALA A 84 -9.60 9.69 -7.23
N SER A 85 -10.15 8.49 -7.02
CA SER A 85 -11.52 8.32 -6.49
C SER A 85 -11.56 7.92 -5.02
N THR A 86 -10.44 7.66 -4.36
CA THR A 86 -10.39 7.33 -2.94
C THR A 86 -10.07 8.59 -2.13
N THR A 87 -10.93 8.92 -1.18
CA THR A 87 -10.63 9.95 -0.19
C THR A 87 -9.48 9.44 0.70
N ARG A 88 -8.42 10.23 0.84
CA ARG A 88 -7.21 9.87 1.57
C ARG A 88 -7.04 10.79 2.77
N GLU A 89 -6.58 10.26 3.87
CA GLU A 89 -6.22 11.04 5.04
C GLU A 89 -4.72 10.89 5.31
N ILE A 90 -3.97 11.99 5.13
CA ILE A 90 -2.51 12.04 5.32
C ILE A 90 -2.18 13.30 6.13
N PRO A 91 -1.54 13.18 7.29
CA PRO A 91 -1.22 11.95 8.00
C PRO A 91 -2.47 11.26 8.55
N ALA A 92 -2.44 9.94 8.59
CA ALA A 92 -3.55 9.11 9.07
C ALA A 92 -3.89 9.41 10.54
N LYS A 93 -5.19 9.60 10.83
CA LYS A 93 -5.69 9.67 12.20
C LYS A 93 -5.99 8.26 12.71
N ILE A 94 -4.99 7.64 13.26
CA ILE A 94 -5.04 6.34 13.93
C ILE A 94 -4.49 6.48 15.35
N LYS A 95 -4.77 5.49 16.22
CA LYS A 95 -4.25 5.48 17.59
C LYS A 95 -2.72 5.42 17.59
N ASP A 96 -2.07 6.10 18.53
CA ASP A 96 -0.62 6.17 18.60
C ASP A 96 0.03 4.78 18.73
N GLU A 97 -0.55 3.87 19.51
CA GLU A 97 -0.09 2.48 19.63
C GLU A 97 -0.11 1.72 18.28
N ALA A 98 -1.13 1.98 17.45
CA ALA A 98 -1.21 1.39 16.12
C ALA A 98 -0.19 2.02 15.17
N ARG A 99 0.04 3.34 15.29
CA ARG A 99 1.06 4.07 14.54
C ARG A 99 2.46 3.49 14.80
N GLU A 100 2.83 3.37 16.07
CA GLU A 100 4.13 2.82 16.47
C GLU A 100 4.34 1.40 15.94
N LYS A 101 3.29 0.56 16.03
CA LYS A 101 3.33 -0.80 15.45
C LYS A 101 3.54 -0.78 13.94
N VAL A 102 2.79 0.06 13.20
CA VAL A 102 2.93 0.19 11.74
C VAL A 102 4.36 0.63 11.39
N GLU A 103 4.88 1.65 12.06
CA GLU A 103 6.22 2.17 11.80
C GLU A 103 7.32 1.14 12.08
N GLN A 104 7.22 0.42 13.21
CA GLN A 104 8.18 -0.63 13.54
C GLN A 104 8.09 -1.80 12.56
N MET A 105 6.88 -2.31 12.30
CA MET A 105 6.67 -3.43 11.39
C MET A 105 7.07 -3.08 9.95
N ALA A 106 6.94 -1.81 9.54
CA ALA A 106 7.38 -1.36 8.22
C ALA A 106 8.91 -1.49 8.08
N LYS A 107 9.68 -1.08 9.08
CA LYS A 107 11.15 -1.26 9.10
C LYS A 107 11.54 -2.73 9.14
N ASP A 108 10.85 -3.52 9.94
CA ASP A 108 11.14 -4.95 10.08
C ASP A 108 10.84 -5.72 8.80
N ALA A 109 9.69 -5.45 8.15
CA ALA A 109 9.33 -6.03 6.87
C ALA A 109 10.33 -5.63 5.76
N PHE A 110 10.72 -4.35 5.71
CA PHE A 110 11.71 -3.85 4.76
C PHE A 110 13.04 -4.60 4.88
N LYS A 111 13.53 -4.81 6.11
CA LYS A 111 14.76 -5.56 6.38
C LYS A 111 14.62 -7.05 6.09
N ALA A 112 13.54 -7.67 6.57
CA ALA A 112 13.31 -9.10 6.41
C ALA A 112 13.24 -9.53 4.95
N LEU A 113 12.71 -8.65 4.08
CA LEU A 113 12.61 -8.88 2.64
C LEU A 113 13.86 -8.43 1.86
N GLY A 114 14.88 -7.89 2.55
CA GLY A 114 16.11 -7.42 1.90
C GLY A 114 15.86 -6.26 0.93
N CYS A 115 14.90 -5.38 1.24
CA CYS A 115 14.57 -4.25 0.38
C CYS A 115 15.70 -3.21 0.34
N SER A 116 15.82 -2.51 -0.80
CA SER A 116 16.70 -1.37 -1.00
C SER A 116 16.04 -0.35 -1.92
N GLY A 117 16.24 0.93 -1.67
CA GLY A 117 15.55 2.02 -2.37
C GLY A 117 14.25 2.39 -1.69
N VAL A 118 13.17 2.60 -2.45
CA VAL A 118 11.86 2.99 -1.92
C VAL A 118 10.83 1.89 -2.13
N VAL A 119 10.06 1.58 -1.07
CA VAL A 119 8.92 0.66 -1.11
C VAL A 119 7.72 1.30 -0.43
N ARG A 120 6.50 0.83 -0.73
CA ARG A 120 5.29 1.14 0.04
C ARG A 120 4.78 -0.16 0.64
N ILE A 121 4.46 -0.11 1.92
CA ILE A 121 3.94 -1.26 2.66
C ILE A 121 2.52 -0.93 3.10
N ASP A 122 1.60 -1.80 2.75
CA ASP A 122 0.19 -1.68 3.05
C ASP A 122 -0.13 -2.56 4.26
N PHE A 123 -0.91 -2.03 5.20
CA PHE A 123 -1.25 -2.67 6.47
C PHE A 123 -2.76 -2.74 6.66
N LEU A 124 -3.19 -3.79 7.34
CA LEU A 124 -4.54 -3.96 7.83
C LEU A 124 -4.56 -3.83 9.35
N ILE A 125 -5.43 -2.99 9.88
CA ILE A 125 -5.59 -2.76 11.32
C ILE A 125 -6.99 -3.23 11.73
N ASP A 126 -7.09 -4.11 12.72
CA ASP A 126 -8.34 -4.33 13.45
C ASP A 126 -8.48 -3.20 14.49
N GLU A 127 -9.23 -2.15 14.14
CA GLU A 127 -9.36 -0.95 14.97
C GLU A 127 -9.89 -1.24 16.38
N LYS A 128 -10.72 -2.29 16.52
CA LYS A 128 -11.30 -2.67 17.80
C LYS A 128 -10.33 -3.42 18.69
N LYS A 129 -9.51 -4.28 18.11
CA LYS A 129 -8.52 -5.10 18.85
C LYS A 129 -7.16 -4.42 18.97
N GLY A 130 -6.84 -3.49 18.06
CA GLY A 130 -5.52 -2.88 17.96
C GLY A 130 -4.46 -3.80 17.35
N ASP A 131 -4.88 -4.89 16.70
CA ASP A 131 -4.00 -5.78 15.96
C ASP A 131 -3.62 -5.13 14.62
N VAL A 132 -2.35 -5.26 14.24
CA VAL A 132 -1.79 -4.74 12.98
C VAL A 132 -1.19 -5.89 12.19
N TYR A 133 -1.47 -5.94 10.89
CA TYR A 133 -0.99 -6.98 9.98
C TYR A 133 -0.34 -6.34 8.76
N VAL A 134 0.81 -6.85 8.33
CA VAL A 134 1.39 -6.53 7.01
C VAL A 134 0.52 -7.22 5.97
N ASN A 135 0.05 -6.47 4.99
CA ASN A 135 -0.79 -6.99 3.91
C ASN A 135 0.01 -7.18 2.63
N GLU A 136 0.62 -6.11 2.14
CA GLU A 136 1.29 -6.10 0.84
C GLU A 136 2.54 -5.23 0.88
N VAL A 137 3.59 -5.64 0.14
CA VAL A 137 4.80 -4.84 -0.07
C VAL A 137 4.95 -4.51 -1.54
N ASN A 138 4.80 -3.24 -1.88
CA ASN A 138 4.96 -2.71 -3.22
C ASN A 138 6.41 -2.25 -3.40
N SER A 139 7.22 -3.06 -4.06
CA SER A 139 8.65 -2.81 -4.26
C SER A 139 8.96 -1.67 -5.24
N ILE A 140 8.00 -1.30 -6.10
CA ILE A 140 8.09 -0.16 -7.02
C ILE A 140 6.75 0.58 -6.97
N PRO A 141 6.52 1.38 -5.91
CA PRO A 141 5.24 2.06 -5.77
C PRO A 141 5.06 3.13 -6.84
N GLY A 142 3.81 3.31 -7.29
CA GLY A 142 3.47 4.32 -8.28
C GLY A 142 3.95 5.71 -7.86
N SER A 143 4.66 6.40 -8.77
CA SER A 143 5.30 7.71 -8.53
C SER A 143 6.18 7.73 -7.27
N LEU A 144 6.76 6.58 -6.88
CA LEU A 144 7.59 6.39 -5.68
C LEU A 144 6.89 6.82 -4.38
N SER A 145 5.55 6.88 -4.38
CA SER A 145 4.74 7.38 -3.26
C SER A 145 5.18 8.76 -2.74
N PHE A 146 5.68 9.64 -3.62
CA PHE A 146 6.29 10.92 -3.25
C PHE A 146 5.39 11.79 -2.38
N TYR A 147 4.09 11.76 -2.59
CA TYR A 147 3.09 12.52 -1.85
C TYR A 147 3.06 12.21 -0.33
N LEU A 148 3.54 11.03 0.08
CA LEU A 148 3.69 10.67 1.50
C LEU A 148 4.93 11.33 2.12
N TRP A 149 5.93 11.57 1.28
CA TRP A 149 7.21 12.16 1.69
C TRP A 149 7.11 13.68 1.80
N ASP A 150 6.34 14.33 0.95
CA ASP A 150 6.08 15.77 1.00
C ASP A 150 5.56 16.21 2.39
N VAL A 151 4.69 15.38 3.00
CA VAL A 151 4.11 15.65 4.32
C VAL A 151 5.15 15.67 5.44
N VAL A 152 6.24 14.90 5.30
CA VAL A 152 7.36 14.89 6.25
C VAL A 152 8.53 15.77 5.83
N GLY A 153 8.30 16.67 4.86
CA GLY A 153 9.27 17.66 4.42
C GLY A 153 10.36 17.17 3.47
N LYS A 154 10.17 15.97 2.88
CA LYS A 154 11.07 15.42 1.85
C LYS A 154 10.42 15.57 0.49
N ASP A 155 10.82 16.56 -0.28
CA ASP A 155 10.32 16.79 -1.63
C ASP A 155 10.74 15.68 -2.61
N TYR A 156 10.13 15.69 -3.79
CA TYR A 156 10.36 14.65 -4.80
C TYR A 156 11.81 14.61 -5.30
N THR A 157 12.47 15.75 -5.44
CA THR A 157 13.87 15.83 -5.87
C THR A 157 14.78 15.19 -4.84
N THR A 158 14.60 15.54 -3.56
CA THR A 158 15.34 14.96 -2.44
C THR A 158 15.15 13.46 -2.34
N LEU A 159 13.91 12.98 -2.54
CA LEU A 159 13.61 11.54 -2.56
C LEU A 159 14.34 10.83 -3.71
N LEU A 160 14.35 11.39 -4.92
CA LEU A 160 15.05 10.83 -6.07
C LEU A 160 16.56 10.76 -5.84
N ASP A 161 17.16 11.84 -5.36
CA ASP A 161 18.59 11.90 -5.04
C ASP A 161 18.97 10.83 -4.00
N GLU A 162 18.15 10.65 -2.97
CA GLU A 162 18.37 9.61 -1.96
C GLU A 162 18.32 8.21 -2.56
N VAL A 163 17.33 7.90 -3.38
CA VAL A 163 17.18 6.58 -4.03
C VAL A 163 18.36 6.28 -4.96
N ILE A 164 18.79 7.27 -5.76
CA ILE A 164 19.95 7.14 -6.63
C ILE A 164 21.23 6.89 -5.82
N ASN A 165 21.43 7.66 -4.75
CA ASN A 165 22.60 7.52 -3.88
C ASN A 165 22.62 6.17 -3.14
N ILE A 166 21.46 5.62 -2.75
CA ILE A 166 21.36 4.28 -2.19
C ILE A 166 21.82 3.26 -3.24
N GLY A 167 21.29 3.33 -4.46
CA GLY A 167 21.67 2.43 -5.54
C GLY A 167 23.17 2.46 -5.86
N ILE A 168 23.77 3.64 -5.92
CA ILE A 168 25.23 3.79 -6.15
C ILE A 168 26.04 3.19 -5.00
N ARG A 169 25.64 3.42 -3.75
CA ARG A 169 26.33 2.85 -2.58
C ARG A 169 26.24 1.33 -2.54
N ASP A 170 25.05 0.79 -2.76
CA ASP A 170 24.83 -0.66 -2.74
C ASP A 170 25.56 -1.35 -3.89
N TYR A 171 25.64 -0.72 -5.06
CA TYR A 171 26.46 -1.22 -6.17
C TYR A 171 27.95 -1.28 -5.81
N LYS A 172 28.50 -0.20 -5.23
CA LYS A 172 29.91 -0.14 -4.82
C LYS A 172 30.29 -1.16 -3.74
N LYS A 173 29.33 -1.61 -2.92
CA LYS A 173 29.59 -2.64 -1.92
C LYS A 173 29.63 -4.08 -2.49
N ARG A 174 29.16 -4.27 -3.71
CA ARG A 174 29.12 -5.59 -4.37
C ARG A 174 30.38 -5.89 -5.20
N ILE A 175 31.16 -4.88 -5.51
CA ILE A 175 32.45 -4.96 -6.23
C ILE A 175 33.60 -4.73 -5.27
#